data_1a7ecf3a387dc78065f01727b1d10ce7
#
_entry.id   1a7ecf3a387dc78065f01727b1d10ce7
#
_cell.length_a   1.000
_cell.length_b   1.000
_cell.length_c   1.000
_cell.angle_alpha   90.00
_cell.angle_beta   90.00
_cell.angle_gamma   90.00
#
_symmetry.space_group_name_H-M   'P 1'
#
loop_
_entity.id
_entity.type
_entity.pdbx_description
1 polymer ?
#
loop_
_entity_poly.entity_id
_entity_poly.type
_entity_poly.pdbx_seq_one_letter_code
_entity_poly.pdbx_strand_id
1 'polypeptide(L)'
;ITAIESGGMGHPQPPRTYLRNAILGLGILLVARLLETMLSWAIEQSRIAIVFRTLIYMVGGWIGYFAALTIVGALFGYGDDDFAYGSYHFAYTIGVAAVASIVMGLILHHNRKRNDRLVSTMARLKEHEFAEKELEIARAVQQRLLPPAEIERDGYRITARTHGAHIVAGDFYDVVRLADGCVAIAAADVSGKGIAASLIMATCKAMLPFLATTGSAAEVMSALNQSLCEQLQRREFVAMLFARFDPATGSAEVVNAGMPDPFLLRANGTLETLDFRGDRFPLGARKMSAYAATSIRLAPGDRLLAFSDGLPEAILDEAPVGYERVEALARQARDVDGFVDALRAIPGIRIDDDLTVLMLERTIS
;
A
#
# COMPACT_ATOMS: atom_id res chain seq x y z
N ILE A 1 8.18 55.97 23.40
CA ILE A 1 9.53 56.04 22.81
C ILE A 1 10.19 57.38 23.19
N THR A 2 9.49 58.48 23.15
CA THR A 2 9.99 59.80 23.57
C THR A 2 10.22 59.96 25.07
N ALA A 3 9.78 59.05 25.92
CA ALA A 3 9.96 59.08 27.37
C ALA A 3 11.26 58.39 27.86
N ILE A 4 11.93 57.65 26.98
CA ILE A 4 13.11 56.84 27.36
C ILE A 4 14.45 57.59 27.11
N GLU A 5 14.46 58.59 26.24
CA GLU A 5 15.71 59.31 25.89
C GLU A 5 16.05 60.52 26.77
N SER A 6 15.11 61.00 27.57
CA SER A 6 15.43 62.04 28.55
C SER A 6 15.81 61.40 29.89
N GLY A 7 17.10 61.06 30.05
CA GLY A 7 17.68 60.58 31.31
C GLY A 7 17.69 61.62 32.42
N GLY A 8 16.51 62.12 32.76
CA GLY A 8 16.30 63.07 33.86
C GLY A 8 14.82 63.45 33.87
N MET A 9 14.21 63.33 35.03
CA MET A 9 12.83 63.60 35.38
C MET A 9 12.03 64.32 34.25
N GLY A 10 11.21 63.54 33.52
CA GLY A 10 10.57 63.94 32.29
C GLY A 10 9.70 65.16 32.43
N HIS A 11 10.12 66.23 31.86
CA HIS A 11 9.18 67.30 31.52
C HIS A 11 8.22 66.74 30.47
N PRO A 12 6.91 66.78 30.69
CA PRO A 12 5.92 66.33 29.70
C PRO A 12 6.15 67.17 28.44
N GLN A 13 6.41 66.50 27.32
CA GLN A 13 6.52 67.11 26.00
C GLN A 13 5.22 67.92 25.76
N PRO A 14 5.30 69.13 25.14
CA PRO A 14 4.10 69.92 24.90
C PRO A 14 3.09 69.10 24.07
N PRO A 15 1.77 69.26 24.31
CA PRO A 15 0.72 68.47 23.65
C PRO A 15 0.81 68.47 22.11
N ARG A 16 1.36 69.52 21.54
CA ARG A 16 1.62 69.68 20.10
C ARG A 16 2.57 68.65 19.53
N THR A 17 3.59 68.20 20.31
CA THR A 17 4.55 67.20 19.87
C THR A 17 3.92 65.81 19.76
N TYR A 18 3.06 65.43 20.71
CA TYR A 18 2.32 64.16 20.64
C TYR A 18 1.33 64.15 19.48
N LEU A 19 0.61 65.24 19.23
CA LEU A 19 -0.33 65.35 18.11
C LEU A 19 0.41 65.26 16.76
N ARG A 20 1.54 65.93 16.64
CA ARG A 20 2.39 65.90 15.45
C ARG A 20 2.85 64.45 15.15
N ASN A 21 3.39 63.75 16.14
CA ASN A 21 3.89 62.37 15.98
C ASN A 21 2.74 61.40 15.66
N ALA A 22 1.56 61.57 16.20
CA ALA A 22 0.37 60.79 15.88
C ALA A 22 -0.08 60.99 14.42
N ILE A 23 -0.12 62.22 13.93
CA ILE A 23 -0.47 62.56 12.52
C ILE A 23 0.55 61.95 11.56
N LEU A 24 1.86 62.07 11.87
CA LEU A 24 2.93 61.47 11.08
C LEU A 24 2.79 59.97 11.00
N GLY A 25 2.58 59.30 12.13
CA GLY A 25 2.39 57.84 12.21
C GLY A 25 1.18 57.35 11.42
N LEU A 26 0.06 58.08 11.55
CA LEU A 26 -1.18 57.74 10.83
C LEU A 26 -1.04 57.92 9.31
N GLY A 27 -0.37 58.99 8.86
CA GLY A 27 -0.09 59.25 7.45
C GLY A 27 0.76 58.15 6.82
N ILE A 28 1.82 57.73 7.49
CA ILE A 28 2.69 56.62 7.03
C ILE A 28 1.90 55.35 6.87
N LEU A 29 1.10 54.98 7.88
CA LEU A 29 0.28 53.74 7.85
C LEU A 29 -0.78 53.80 6.75
N LEU A 30 -1.43 54.90 6.54
CA LEU A 30 -2.51 55.08 5.56
C LEU A 30 -1.99 54.93 4.13
N VAL A 31 -0.85 55.57 3.80
CA VAL A 31 -0.25 55.48 2.47
C VAL A 31 0.31 54.08 2.21
N ALA A 32 0.94 53.47 3.20
CA ALA A 32 1.44 52.09 3.06
C ALA A 32 0.31 51.09 2.80
N ARG A 33 -0.82 51.20 3.51
CA ARG A 33 -2.03 50.40 3.32
C ARG A 33 -2.65 50.61 1.94
N LEU A 34 -2.77 51.85 1.47
CA LEU A 34 -3.29 52.16 0.15
C LEU A 34 -2.45 51.53 -0.96
N LEU A 35 -1.13 51.65 -0.87
CA LEU A 35 -0.22 51.03 -1.83
C LEU A 35 -0.28 49.49 -1.78
N GLU A 36 -0.37 48.89 -0.60
CA GLU A 36 -0.56 47.46 -0.46
C GLU A 36 -1.84 46.96 -1.14
N THR A 37 -2.97 47.71 -0.93
CA THR A 37 -4.26 47.33 -1.51
C THR A 37 -4.25 47.45 -3.03
N MET A 38 -3.66 48.53 -3.58
CA MET A 38 -3.57 48.74 -5.03
C MET A 38 -2.69 47.74 -5.75
N LEU A 39 -1.65 47.18 -5.09
CA LEU A 39 -0.69 46.26 -5.67
C LEU A 39 -0.87 44.83 -5.21
N SER A 40 -1.86 44.54 -4.37
CA SER A 40 -2.11 43.20 -3.80
C SER A 40 -2.22 42.12 -4.88
N TRP A 41 -2.93 42.40 -5.97
CA TRP A 41 -3.10 41.50 -7.08
C TRP A 41 -1.78 41.13 -7.79
N ALA A 42 -0.87 42.09 -8.00
CA ALA A 42 0.43 41.87 -8.64
C ALA A 42 1.41 41.15 -7.70
N ILE A 43 1.27 41.34 -6.40
CA ILE A 43 2.14 40.80 -5.37
C ILE A 43 1.85 39.31 -5.09
N GLU A 44 0.57 38.91 -5.17
CA GLU A 44 0.15 37.52 -4.90
C GLU A 44 0.70 36.51 -5.93
N GLN A 45 0.94 36.97 -7.15
CA GLN A 45 1.40 36.08 -8.24
C GLN A 45 2.91 35.97 -8.40
N SER A 46 3.71 36.74 -7.69
CA SER A 46 5.18 36.79 -7.90
C SER A 46 5.96 36.07 -6.79
N ARG A 47 6.99 35.27 -7.21
CA ARG A 47 7.97 34.69 -6.30
C ARG A 47 8.77 35.75 -5.51
N ILE A 48 8.73 37.00 -5.95
CA ILE A 48 9.45 38.16 -5.39
C ILE A 48 8.50 38.98 -4.48
N ALA A 49 7.34 38.45 -4.15
CA ALA A 49 6.31 39.13 -3.36
C ALA A 49 6.81 39.76 -2.05
N ILE A 50 7.77 39.12 -1.39
CA ILE A 50 8.35 39.62 -0.13
C ILE A 50 9.18 40.89 -0.36
N VAL A 51 10.03 40.87 -1.39
CA VAL A 51 10.88 42.02 -1.73
C VAL A 51 10.02 43.19 -2.19
N PHE A 52 9.01 42.92 -3.01
CA PHE A 52 8.03 43.96 -3.44
C PHE A 52 7.24 44.53 -2.28
N ARG A 53 6.75 43.76 -1.35
CA ARG A 53 6.07 44.24 -0.15
C ARG A 53 6.98 45.11 0.70
N THR A 54 8.20 44.69 0.96
CA THR A 54 9.17 45.48 1.71
C THR A 54 9.46 46.82 1.02
N LEU A 55 9.61 46.81 -0.31
CA LEU A 55 9.85 48.01 -1.10
C LEU A 55 8.65 48.97 -1.07
N ILE A 56 7.42 48.44 -1.14
CA ILE A 56 6.17 49.22 -1.02
C ILE A 56 6.04 49.89 0.34
N TYR A 57 6.34 49.16 1.42
CA TYR A 57 6.31 49.74 2.76
C TYR A 57 7.39 50.80 2.95
N MET A 58 8.59 50.63 2.38
CA MET A 58 9.64 51.63 2.40
C MET A 58 9.24 52.88 1.63
N VAL A 59 8.76 52.73 0.39
CA VAL A 59 8.34 53.86 -0.47
C VAL A 59 7.11 54.53 0.08
N GLY A 60 6.09 53.76 0.50
CA GLY A 60 4.88 54.26 1.11
C GLY A 60 5.14 55.00 2.42
N GLY A 61 6.06 54.47 3.24
CA GLY A 61 6.52 55.14 4.45
C GLY A 61 7.21 56.50 4.15
N TRP A 62 8.02 56.53 3.11
CA TRP A 62 8.66 57.78 2.65
C TRP A 62 7.65 58.85 2.20
N ILE A 63 6.74 58.49 1.33
CA ILE A 63 5.69 59.37 0.81
C ILE A 63 4.80 59.88 1.96
N GLY A 64 4.38 58.96 2.84
CA GLY A 64 3.54 59.29 3.99
C GLY A 64 4.22 60.24 4.98
N TYR A 65 5.53 60.06 5.22
CA TYR A 65 6.33 60.91 6.07
C TYR A 65 6.45 62.34 5.50
N PHE A 66 6.83 62.48 4.21
CA PHE A 66 6.93 63.80 3.60
C PHE A 66 5.57 64.53 3.50
N ALA A 67 4.50 63.80 3.17
CA ALA A 67 3.15 64.35 3.16
C ALA A 67 2.73 64.85 4.55
N ALA A 68 3.00 64.05 5.59
CA ALA A 68 2.69 64.44 6.95
C ALA A 68 3.54 65.63 7.46
N LEU A 69 4.85 65.66 7.10
CA LEU A 69 5.70 66.81 7.38
C LEU A 69 5.17 68.10 6.75
N THR A 70 4.73 68.03 5.48
CA THR A 70 4.17 69.18 4.78
C THR A 70 2.89 69.71 5.46
N ILE A 71 2.02 68.77 5.86
CA ILE A 71 0.77 69.11 6.57
C ILE A 71 1.07 69.71 7.94
N VAL A 72 1.98 69.12 8.70
CA VAL A 72 2.36 69.61 10.02
C VAL A 72 3.06 70.98 9.93
N GLY A 73 3.95 71.17 8.95
CA GLY A 73 4.59 72.44 8.68
C GLY A 73 3.64 73.59 8.33
N ALA A 74 2.63 73.25 7.52
CA ALA A 74 1.57 74.20 7.15
C ALA A 74 0.69 74.57 8.35
N LEU A 75 0.42 73.65 9.28
CA LEU A 75 -0.48 73.88 10.41
C LEU A 75 0.20 74.50 11.64
N PHE A 76 1.47 74.20 11.86
CA PHE A 76 2.11 74.59 13.14
C PHE A 76 3.43 75.37 13.00
N GLY A 77 3.94 75.55 11.78
CA GLY A 77 5.25 76.15 11.51
C GLY A 77 6.40 75.24 11.79
N TYR A 78 7.60 75.41 11.12
CA TYR A 78 8.80 74.68 11.36
C TYR A 78 9.80 75.56 12.15
N GLY A 79 10.46 74.96 13.19
CA GLY A 79 11.75 75.38 13.71
C GLY A 79 12.89 74.61 13.09
N ASP A 80 14.08 75.21 12.95
CA ASP A 80 15.25 74.56 12.32
C ASP A 80 15.69 73.26 13.06
N ASP A 81 15.53 73.19 14.38
CA ASP A 81 15.82 72.02 15.19
C ASP A 81 14.81 70.85 15.01
N ASP A 82 13.60 71.17 14.61
CA ASP A 82 12.56 70.17 14.39
C ASP A 82 12.81 69.30 13.17
N PHE A 83 13.52 69.79 12.15
CA PHE A 83 13.80 69.07 10.93
C PHE A 83 14.91 68.02 11.16
N ALA A 84 15.96 68.35 11.89
CA ALA A 84 17.04 67.40 12.21
C ALA A 84 16.56 66.26 13.11
N TYR A 85 15.73 66.57 14.13
CA TYR A 85 15.15 65.58 15.03
C TYR A 85 14.16 64.66 14.32
N GLY A 86 13.32 65.20 13.43
CA GLY A 86 12.37 64.44 12.61
C GLY A 86 13.06 63.46 11.67
N SER A 87 14.17 63.84 11.07
CA SER A 87 14.93 62.98 10.16
C SER A 87 15.59 61.77 10.85
N TYR A 88 16.04 61.95 12.10
CA TYR A 88 16.64 60.85 12.88
C TYR A 88 15.59 59.79 13.29
N HIS A 89 14.45 60.23 13.79
CA HIS A 89 13.34 59.34 14.13
C HIS A 89 12.75 58.62 12.91
N PHE A 90 12.76 59.24 11.76
CA PHE A 90 12.36 58.67 10.50
C PHE A 90 13.28 57.51 10.06
N ALA A 91 14.60 57.77 10.07
CA ALA A 91 15.59 56.74 9.71
C ALA A 91 15.49 55.49 10.65
N TYR A 92 15.27 55.78 11.96
CA TYR A 92 15.06 54.68 12.94
C TYR A 92 13.78 53.89 12.66
N THR A 93 12.65 54.53 12.42
CA THR A 93 11.37 53.84 12.15
C THR A 93 11.39 53.05 10.86
N ILE A 94 12.08 53.55 9.81
CA ILE A 94 12.31 52.77 8.57
C ILE A 94 13.19 51.57 8.85
N GLY A 95 14.27 51.71 9.60
CA GLY A 95 15.15 50.59 9.96
C GLY A 95 14.38 49.49 10.70
N VAL A 96 13.57 49.85 11.68
CA VAL A 96 12.74 48.88 12.42
C VAL A 96 11.70 48.24 11.51
N ALA A 97 11.02 49.00 10.66
CA ALA A 97 10.04 48.46 9.71
C ALA A 97 10.66 47.53 8.67
N ALA A 98 11.85 47.86 8.18
CA ALA A 98 12.60 47.00 7.25
C ALA A 98 12.99 45.65 7.89
N VAL A 99 13.54 45.69 9.10
CA VAL A 99 13.91 44.46 9.85
C VAL A 99 12.65 43.62 10.13
N ALA A 100 11.56 44.25 10.62
CA ALA A 100 10.32 43.54 10.87
C ALA A 100 9.73 42.89 9.59
N SER A 101 9.82 43.59 8.45
CA SER A 101 9.35 43.08 7.15
C SER A 101 10.21 41.89 6.68
N ILE A 102 11.51 41.95 6.85
CA ILE A 102 12.42 40.84 6.51
C ILE A 102 12.12 39.63 7.39
N VAL A 103 12.00 39.81 8.69
CA VAL A 103 11.69 38.72 9.63
C VAL A 103 10.33 38.10 9.30
N MET A 104 9.31 38.93 9.09
CA MET A 104 7.97 38.46 8.69
C MET A 104 8.03 37.71 7.35
N GLY A 105 8.78 38.22 6.38
CA GLY A 105 8.98 37.57 5.10
C GLY A 105 9.66 36.18 5.22
N LEU A 106 10.65 36.06 6.07
CA LEU A 106 11.32 34.79 6.34
C LEU A 106 10.37 33.80 7.03
N ILE A 107 9.58 34.25 7.99
CA ILE A 107 8.57 33.43 8.68
C ILE A 107 7.50 32.94 7.67
N LEU A 108 6.97 33.82 6.85
CA LEU A 108 5.97 33.46 5.84
C LEU A 108 6.54 32.49 4.80
N HIS A 109 7.77 32.74 4.33
CA HIS A 109 8.45 31.81 3.41
C HIS A 109 8.65 30.44 4.03
N HIS A 110 9.14 30.39 5.27
CA HIS A 110 9.33 29.12 6.00
C HIS A 110 8.00 28.37 6.18
N ASN A 111 6.94 29.08 6.60
CA ASN A 111 5.62 28.50 6.80
C ASN A 111 5.00 27.99 5.48
N ARG A 112 5.14 28.74 4.36
CA ARG A 112 4.69 28.26 3.04
C ARG A 112 5.40 26.97 2.65
N LYS A 113 6.74 26.93 2.73
CA LYS A 113 7.50 25.73 2.40
C LYS A 113 7.13 24.52 3.27
N ARG A 114 6.80 24.77 4.54
CA ARG A 114 6.31 23.74 5.47
C ARG A 114 4.92 23.26 5.10
N ASN A 115 4.01 24.17 4.76
CA ASN A 115 2.65 23.84 4.30
C ASN A 115 2.67 23.03 2.99
N ASP A 116 3.47 23.42 2.01
CA ASP A 116 3.59 22.71 0.73
C ASP A 116 4.08 21.26 0.95
N ARG A 117 5.03 21.06 1.87
CA ARG A 117 5.49 19.72 2.25
C ARG A 117 4.37 18.92 2.93
N LEU A 118 3.63 19.52 3.85
CA LEU A 118 2.51 18.85 4.52
C LEU A 118 1.42 18.45 3.53
N VAL A 119 1.03 19.36 2.63
CA VAL A 119 0.03 19.07 1.60
C VAL A 119 0.49 17.93 0.68
N SER A 120 1.74 17.96 0.22
CA SER A 120 2.28 16.89 -0.63
C SER A 120 2.38 15.54 0.09
N THR A 121 2.73 15.54 1.38
CA THR A 121 2.77 14.33 2.20
C THR A 121 1.36 13.77 2.44
N MET A 122 0.40 14.65 2.75
CA MET A 122 -1.01 14.24 2.91
C MET A 122 -1.62 13.70 1.61
N ALA A 123 -1.27 14.28 0.47
CA ALA A 123 -1.72 13.78 -0.83
C ALA A 123 -1.19 12.37 -1.09
N ARG A 124 0.10 12.11 -0.84
CA ARG A 124 0.70 10.77 -0.96
C ARG A 124 0.08 9.75 -0.01
N LEU A 125 -0.16 10.14 1.26
CA LEU A 125 -0.81 9.27 2.22
C LEU A 125 -2.22 8.88 1.77
N LYS A 126 -3.00 9.85 1.25
CA LYS A 126 -4.33 9.56 0.70
C LYS A 126 -4.31 8.64 -0.51
N GLU A 127 -3.32 8.80 -1.40
CA GLU A 127 -3.11 7.88 -2.53
C GLU A 127 -2.82 6.45 -2.04
N HIS A 128 -1.94 6.31 -1.03
CA HIS A 128 -1.65 5.00 -0.44
C HIS A 128 -2.89 4.38 0.21
N GLU A 129 -3.62 5.14 1.05
CA GLU A 129 -4.86 4.67 1.67
C GLU A 129 -5.92 4.24 0.64
N PHE A 130 -6.01 4.98 -0.48
CA PHE A 130 -6.94 4.63 -1.55
C PHE A 130 -6.53 3.34 -2.25
N ALA A 131 -5.26 3.20 -2.60
CA ALA A 131 -4.72 2.00 -3.22
C ALA A 131 -4.86 0.76 -2.31
N GLU A 132 -4.62 0.90 -1.01
CA GLU A 132 -4.84 -0.17 -0.03
C GLU A 132 -6.31 -0.61 0.02
N LYS A 133 -7.24 0.33 0.03
CA LYS A 133 -8.68 0.01 0.00
C LYS A 133 -9.12 -0.70 -1.28
N GLU A 134 -8.57 -0.31 -2.43
CA GLU A 134 -8.84 -1.01 -3.69
C GLU A 134 -8.33 -2.46 -3.64
N LEU A 135 -7.15 -2.69 -3.06
CA LEU A 135 -6.61 -4.03 -2.85
C LEU A 135 -7.44 -4.84 -1.86
N GLU A 136 -7.96 -4.25 -0.80
CA GLU A 136 -8.87 -4.92 0.15
C GLU A 136 -10.17 -5.36 -0.54
N ILE A 137 -10.73 -4.53 -1.43
CA ILE A 137 -11.90 -4.90 -2.23
C ILE A 137 -11.55 -6.06 -3.15
N ALA A 138 -10.41 -6.02 -3.84
CA ALA A 138 -9.96 -7.11 -4.69
C ALA A 138 -9.79 -8.42 -3.90
N ARG A 139 -9.21 -8.36 -2.68
CA ARG A 139 -9.12 -9.50 -1.74
C ARG A 139 -10.50 -10.08 -1.40
N ALA A 140 -11.46 -9.21 -1.07
CA ALA A 140 -12.81 -9.66 -0.74
C ALA A 140 -13.52 -10.34 -1.92
N VAL A 141 -13.26 -9.91 -3.15
CA VAL A 141 -13.74 -10.57 -4.36
C VAL A 141 -13.04 -11.91 -4.54
N GLN A 142 -11.71 -11.95 -4.41
CA GLN A 142 -10.92 -13.17 -4.54
C GLN A 142 -11.36 -14.25 -3.56
N GLN A 143 -11.59 -13.89 -2.29
CA GLN A 143 -12.05 -14.83 -1.27
C GLN A 143 -13.43 -15.45 -1.60
N ARG A 144 -14.31 -14.73 -2.28
CA ARG A 144 -15.60 -15.27 -2.74
C ARG A 144 -15.46 -16.24 -3.92
N LEU A 145 -14.36 -16.17 -4.67
CA LEU A 145 -14.08 -17.13 -5.73
C LEU A 145 -13.62 -18.48 -5.18
N LEU A 146 -13.06 -18.53 -3.99
CA LEU A 146 -12.63 -19.78 -3.38
C LEU A 146 -13.84 -20.60 -2.91
N PRO A 147 -13.80 -21.93 -3.03
CA PRO A 147 -14.83 -22.80 -2.48
C PRO A 147 -14.81 -22.75 -0.95
N PRO A 148 -15.84 -23.27 -0.27
CA PRO A 148 -15.82 -23.41 1.18
C PRO A 148 -14.57 -24.12 1.66
N ALA A 149 -14.03 -23.65 2.78
CA ALA A 149 -12.79 -24.17 3.35
C ALA A 149 -12.92 -25.62 3.86
N GLU A 150 -14.14 -26.06 4.07
CA GLU A 150 -14.47 -27.45 4.43
C GLU A 150 -15.69 -27.91 3.63
N ILE A 151 -15.55 -29.08 2.99
CA ILE A 151 -16.58 -29.74 2.22
C ILE A 151 -16.63 -31.19 2.67
N GLU A 152 -17.73 -31.58 3.29
CA GLU A 152 -17.97 -32.97 3.68
C GLU A 152 -19.12 -33.53 2.87
N ARG A 153 -18.95 -34.73 2.32
CA ARG A 153 -19.90 -35.46 1.49
C ARG A 153 -19.73 -36.97 1.74
N ASP A 154 -20.73 -37.73 1.26
CA ASP A 154 -20.62 -39.18 1.32
C ASP A 154 -19.37 -39.68 0.58
N GLY A 155 -18.52 -40.36 1.32
CA GLY A 155 -17.27 -40.93 0.80
C GLY A 155 -16.04 -40.02 0.82
N TYR A 156 -16.16 -38.70 1.11
CA TYR A 156 -14.99 -37.84 1.21
C TYR A 156 -15.20 -36.58 2.06
N ARG A 157 -14.07 -36.07 2.58
CA ARG A 157 -13.96 -34.75 3.19
C ARG A 157 -12.80 -33.99 2.52
N ILE A 158 -13.02 -32.74 2.17
CA ILE A 158 -11.98 -31.83 1.68
C ILE A 158 -11.89 -30.67 2.66
N THR A 159 -10.68 -30.42 3.15
CA THR A 159 -10.34 -29.24 3.94
C THR A 159 -9.23 -28.47 3.26
N ALA A 160 -9.33 -27.14 3.23
CA ALA A 160 -8.31 -26.30 2.64
C ALA A 160 -8.15 -25.00 3.41
N ARG A 161 -6.93 -24.49 3.43
CA ARG A 161 -6.60 -23.15 3.95
C ARG A 161 -5.63 -22.50 2.99
N THR A 162 -5.90 -21.22 2.73
CA THR A 162 -4.95 -20.35 2.04
C THR A 162 -4.67 -19.13 2.89
N HIS A 163 -3.41 -18.74 2.94
CA HIS A 163 -2.92 -17.58 3.66
C HIS A 163 -2.03 -16.78 2.73
N GLY A 164 -2.52 -15.62 2.28
CA GLY A 164 -1.74 -14.74 1.42
C GLY A 164 -0.72 -13.95 2.24
N ALA A 165 0.51 -13.93 1.78
CA ALA A 165 1.56 -13.05 2.30
C ALA A 165 1.29 -11.58 1.91
N HIS A 166 0.54 -11.37 0.84
CA HIS A 166 0.09 -10.06 0.36
C HIS A 166 -1.42 -9.88 0.51
N ILE A 167 -1.89 -8.65 0.26
CA ILE A 167 -3.33 -8.31 0.34
C ILE A 167 -4.15 -9.18 -0.63
N VAL A 168 -3.64 -9.42 -1.84
CA VAL A 168 -4.18 -10.39 -2.80
C VAL A 168 -3.13 -11.45 -3.11
N ALA A 169 -3.55 -12.72 -3.16
CA ALA A 169 -2.69 -13.89 -3.31
C ALA A 169 -2.69 -14.42 -4.75
N GLY A 170 -1.57 -15.07 -5.15
CA GLY A 170 -1.52 -15.90 -6.36
C GLY A 170 -2.08 -17.29 -6.11
N ASP A 171 -1.89 -17.79 -4.93
CA ASP A 171 -2.30 -19.11 -4.49
C ASP A 171 -3.82 -19.30 -4.46
N PHE A 172 -4.27 -20.49 -4.86
CA PHE A 172 -5.68 -20.85 -4.73
C PHE A 172 -5.88 -22.37 -4.67
N TYR A 173 -7.07 -22.74 -4.24
CA TYR A 173 -7.59 -24.10 -4.40
C TYR A 173 -8.95 -24.06 -5.07
N ASP A 174 -9.31 -25.20 -5.68
CA ASP A 174 -10.64 -25.37 -6.27
C ASP A 174 -11.18 -26.79 -6.03
N VAL A 175 -12.52 -26.89 -6.00
CA VAL A 175 -13.23 -28.15 -5.83
C VAL A 175 -14.44 -28.13 -6.77
N VAL A 176 -14.43 -29.00 -7.76
CA VAL A 176 -15.46 -29.08 -8.79
C VAL A 176 -16.11 -30.46 -8.75
N ARG A 177 -17.43 -30.51 -8.51
CA ARG A 177 -18.19 -31.74 -8.63
C ARG A 177 -18.52 -32.03 -10.08
N LEU A 178 -18.25 -33.25 -10.51
CA LEU A 178 -18.48 -33.69 -11.86
C LEU A 178 -19.82 -34.46 -11.96
N ALA A 179 -20.38 -34.46 -13.15
CA ALA A 179 -21.69 -35.11 -13.40
C ALA A 179 -21.65 -36.64 -13.22
N ASP A 180 -20.50 -37.26 -13.34
CA ASP A 180 -20.28 -38.69 -13.14
C ASP A 180 -20.09 -39.12 -11.68
N GLY A 181 -20.25 -38.17 -10.74
CA GLY A 181 -20.08 -38.42 -9.32
C GLY A 181 -18.65 -38.24 -8.81
N CYS A 182 -17.68 -38.08 -9.70
CA CYS A 182 -16.31 -37.75 -9.32
C CYS A 182 -16.21 -36.31 -8.79
N VAL A 183 -15.11 -36.04 -8.09
CA VAL A 183 -14.75 -34.69 -7.68
C VAL A 183 -13.36 -34.34 -8.21
N ALA A 184 -13.25 -33.20 -8.88
CA ALA A 184 -11.98 -32.63 -9.28
C ALA A 184 -11.53 -31.64 -8.19
N ILE A 185 -10.27 -31.73 -7.78
CA ILE A 185 -9.64 -30.83 -6.83
C ILE A 185 -8.36 -30.24 -7.45
N ALA A 186 -8.09 -29.00 -7.15
CA ALA A 186 -6.87 -28.33 -7.57
C ALA A 186 -6.27 -27.55 -6.40
N ALA A 187 -4.96 -27.57 -6.29
CA ALA A 187 -4.18 -26.61 -5.51
C ALA A 187 -3.16 -25.99 -6.45
N ALA A 188 -3.02 -24.68 -6.44
CA ALA A 188 -2.21 -23.97 -7.41
C ALA A 188 -1.55 -22.74 -6.80
N ASP A 189 -0.36 -22.43 -7.34
CA ASP A 189 0.40 -21.22 -7.09
C ASP A 189 0.71 -20.52 -8.41
N VAL A 190 0.42 -19.24 -8.47
CA VAL A 190 0.63 -18.40 -9.64
C VAL A 190 1.90 -17.59 -9.48
N SER A 191 2.83 -17.72 -10.43
CA SER A 191 4.06 -16.94 -10.43
C SER A 191 3.82 -15.45 -10.35
N GLY A 192 4.59 -14.74 -9.50
CA GLY A 192 4.44 -13.31 -9.25
C GLY A 192 3.54 -13.03 -8.06
N LYS A 193 3.30 -11.75 -7.80
CA LYS A 193 2.58 -11.31 -6.59
C LYS A 193 1.57 -10.20 -6.92
N GLY A 194 0.59 -10.03 -6.06
CA GLY A 194 -0.38 -8.94 -6.16
C GLY A 194 -1.44 -9.14 -7.25
N ILE A 195 -1.92 -8.02 -7.82
CA ILE A 195 -3.07 -8.00 -8.73
C ILE A 195 -2.87 -8.89 -9.97
N ALA A 196 -1.68 -8.88 -10.57
CA ALA A 196 -1.42 -9.66 -11.79
C ALA A 196 -1.61 -11.16 -11.53
N ALA A 197 -1.00 -11.69 -10.46
CA ALA A 197 -1.16 -13.10 -10.07
C ALA A 197 -2.62 -13.43 -9.73
N SER A 198 -3.33 -12.54 -9.04
CA SER A 198 -4.74 -12.75 -8.69
C SER A 198 -5.68 -12.78 -9.90
N LEU A 199 -5.38 -12.05 -10.99
CA LEU A 199 -6.13 -12.11 -12.23
C LEU A 199 -5.89 -13.43 -12.99
N ILE A 200 -4.65 -13.91 -13.02
CA ILE A 200 -4.32 -15.22 -13.59
C ILE A 200 -5.03 -16.32 -12.80
N MET A 201 -5.03 -16.26 -11.47
CA MET A 201 -5.78 -17.15 -10.60
C MET A 201 -7.26 -17.16 -10.97
N ALA A 202 -7.90 -16.00 -11.09
CA ALA A 202 -9.31 -15.90 -11.46
C ALA A 202 -9.61 -16.51 -12.83
N THR A 203 -8.69 -16.35 -13.79
CA THR A 203 -8.78 -16.97 -15.12
C THR A 203 -8.72 -18.49 -15.01
N CYS A 204 -7.78 -19.04 -14.28
CA CYS A 204 -7.67 -20.50 -14.05
C CYS A 204 -8.96 -21.05 -13.41
N LYS A 205 -9.46 -20.39 -12.37
CA LYS A 205 -10.71 -20.79 -11.70
C LYS A 205 -11.94 -20.73 -12.60
N ALA A 206 -12.00 -19.78 -13.51
CA ALA A 206 -13.10 -19.70 -14.47
C ALA A 206 -13.06 -20.82 -15.51
N MET A 207 -11.87 -21.28 -15.89
CA MET A 207 -11.68 -22.32 -16.91
C MET A 207 -11.83 -23.74 -16.35
N LEU A 208 -11.33 -23.95 -15.13
CA LEU A 208 -11.21 -25.29 -14.54
C LEU A 208 -12.54 -26.08 -14.48
N PRO A 209 -13.69 -25.51 -14.06
CA PRO A 209 -14.95 -26.23 -14.03
C PRO A 209 -15.42 -26.74 -15.39
N PHE A 210 -15.13 -26.01 -16.46
CA PHE A 210 -15.49 -26.43 -17.82
C PHE A 210 -14.56 -27.55 -18.32
N LEU A 211 -13.27 -27.38 -18.14
CA LEU A 211 -12.28 -28.36 -18.57
C LEU A 211 -12.36 -29.68 -17.80
N ALA A 212 -12.62 -29.62 -16.50
CA ALA A 212 -12.73 -30.80 -15.64
C ALA A 212 -13.86 -31.77 -16.05
N THR A 213 -14.87 -31.30 -16.81
CA THR A 213 -15.97 -32.15 -17.28
C THR A 213 -15.64 -32.98 -18.51
N THR A 214 -14.53 -32.69 -19.20
CA THR A 214 -14.32 -33.17 -20.59
C THR A 214 -13.27 -34.27 -20.77
N GLY A 215 -12.60 -34.74 -19.71
CA GLY A 215 -11.56 -35.73 -19.89
C GLY A 215 -10.92 -36.25 -18.62
N SER A 216 -9.85 -37.03 -18.80
CA SER A 216 -8.95 -37.49 -17.74
C SER A 216 -8.17 -36.32 -17.11
N ALA A 217 -7.60 -36.52 -15.95
CA ALA A 217 -6.79 -35.50 -15.27
C ALA A 217 -5.66 -34.94 -16.16
N ALA A 218 -5.03 -35.80 -16.96
CA ALA A 218 -3.95 -35.39 -17.89
C ALA A 218 -4.46 -34.51 -19.04
N GLU A 219 -5.63 -34.84 -19.59
CA GLU A 219 -6.26 -34.06 -20.67
C GLU A 219 -6.70 -32.67 -20.16
N VAL A 220 -7.27 -32.58 -18.97
CA VAL A 220 -7.63 -31.32 -18.29
C VAL A 220 -6.40 -30.42 -18.17
N MET A 221 -5.32 -30.95 -17.64
CA MET A 221 -4.08 -30.20 -17.43
C MET A 221 -3.44 -29.76 -18.75
N SER A 222 -3.50 -30.61 -19.79
CA SER A 222 -2.99 -30.28 -21.11
C SER A 222 -3.80 -29.18 -21.78
N ALA A 223 -5.14 -29.22 -21.69
CA ALA A 223 -6.03 -28.20 -22.23
C ALA A 223 -5.86 -26.84 -21.50
N LEU A 224 -5.74 -26.87 -20.17
CA LEU A 224 -5.47 -25.69 -19.36
C LEU A 224 -4.11 -25.07 -19.71
N ASN A 225 -3.07 -25.88 -19.83
CA ASN A 225 -1.74 -25.45 -20.25
C ASN A 225 -1.77 -24.76 -21.63
N GLN A 226 -2.44 -25.36 -22.59
CA GLN A 226 -2.56 -24.78 -23.93
C GLN A 226 -3.21 -23.39 -23.89
N SER A 227 -4.31 -23.26 -23.16
CA SER A 227 -5.01 -21.98 -23.00
C SER A 227 -4.16 -20.92 -22.30
N LEU A 228 -3.43 -21.32 -21.24
CA LEU A 228 -2.56 -20.40 -20.52
C LEU A 228 -1.34 -19.98 -21.33
N CYS A 229 -0.74 -20.85 -22.13
CA CYS A 229 0.35 -20.49 -23.03
C CYS A 229 -0.02 -19.46 -24.11
N GLU A 230 -1.31 -19.29 -24.39
CA GLU A 230 -1.80 -18.29 -25.34
C GLU A 230 -2.08 -16.94 -24.67
N GLN A 231 -2.29 -16.92 -23.36
CA GLN A 231 -2.70 -15.75 -22.61
C GLN A 231 -1.59 -15.15 -21.74
N LEU A 232 -0.72 -15.99 -21.18
CA LEU A 232 0.32 -15.57 -20.25
C LEU A 232 1.55 -15.01 -20.97
N GLN A 233 2.21 -14.06 -20.28
CA GLN A 233 3.46 -13.48 -20.76
C GLN A 233 4.65 -14.38 -20.39
N ARG A 234 5.81 -14.08 -21.02
CA ARG A 234 7.04 -14.86 -20.90
C ARG A 234 7.63 -14.87 -19.50
N ARG A 235 7.22 -15.31 -18.51
CA ARG A 235 7.66 -15.50 -17.13
C ARG A 235 6.47 -15.69 -16.20
N GLU A 236 5.27 -15.66 -16.77
CA GLU A 236 4.06 -15.98 -16.03
C GLU A 236 3.76 -17.45 -16.23
N PHE A 237 3.49 -18.13 -15.15
CA PHE A 237 3.14 -19.55 -15.14
C PHE A 237 2.31 -19.87 -13.91
N VAL A 238 1.71 -21.03 -13.89
CA VAL A 238 0.91 -21.54 -12.77
C VAL A 238 1.40 -22.93 -12.40
N ALA A 239 1.99 -23.09 -11.22
CA ALA A 239 2.20 -24.38 -10.64
C ALA A 239 0.85 -24.93 -10.17
N MET A 240 0.51 -26.16 -10.52
CA MET A 240 -0.78 -26.75 -10.15
C MET A 240 -0.66 -28.26 -9.90
N LEU A 241 -1.26 -28.68 -8.80
CA LEU A 241 -1.61 -30.08 -8.58
C LEU A 241 -3.10 -30.23 -8.84
N PHE A 242 -3.46 -31.14 -9.72
CA PHE A 242 -4.84 -31.45 -10.06
C PHE A 242 -5.13 -32.94 -9.79
N ALA A 243 -6.24 -33.23 -9.14
CA ALA A 243 -6.67 -34.61 -8.93
C ALA A 243 -8.14 -34.78 -9.29
N ARG A 244 -8.46 -35.88 -9.95
CA ARG A 244 -9.82 -36.37 -10.19
C ARG A 244 -10.04 -37.60 -9.33
N PHE A 245 -10.91 -37.49 -8.35
CA PHE A 245 -11.22 -38.49 -7.34
C PHE A 245 -12.60 -39.06 -7.54
N ASP A 246 -12.71 -40.38 -7.53
CA ASP A 246 -13.96 -41.13 -7.50
C ASP A 246 -14.26 -41.60 -6.07
N PRO A 247 -15.22 -41.01 -5.37
CA PRO A 247 -15.57 -41.40 -4.00
C PRO A 247 -16.06 -42.82 -3.87
N ALA A 248 -16.76 -43.33 -4.91
CA ALA A 248 -17.35 -44.65 -4.87
C ALA A 248 -16.28 -45.77 -4.84
N THR A 249 -15.23 -45.63 -5.66
CA THR A 249 -14.16 -46.60 -5.73
C THR A 249 -12.94 -46.25 -4.87
N GLY A 250 -12.79 -44.99 -4.53
CA GLY A 250 -11.60 -44.43 -3.87
C GLY A 250 -10.41 -44.28 -4.82
N SER A 251 -10.59 -44.44 -6.13
CA SER A 251 -9.53 -44.20 -7.10
C SER A 251 -9.38 -42.70 -7.38
N ALA A 252 -8.13 -42.27 -7.58
CA ALA A 252 -7.83 -40.93 -8.01
C ALA A 252 -6.75 -40.91 -9.07
N GLU A 253 -6.88 -40.02 -10.04
CA GLU A 253 -5.85 -39.63 -11.00
C GLU A 253 -5.26 -38.31 -10.55
N VAL A 254 -3.96 -38.25 -10.32
CA VAL A 254 -3.25 -37.05 -9.83
C VAL A 254 -2.23 -36.62 -10.86
N VAL A 255 -2.24 -35.35 -11.22
CA VAL A 255 -1.25 -34.70 -12.10
C VAL A 255 -0.59 -33.56 -11.36
N ASN A 256 0.74 -33.49 -11.44
CA ASN A 256 1.52 -32.41 -10.82
C ASN A 256 2.28 -31.64 -11.91
N ALA A 257 1.93 -30.36 -12.05
CA ALA A 257 2.58 -29.39 -12.94
C ALA A 257 3.34 -28.34 -12.13
N GLY A 258 4.45 -28.73 -11.51
CA GLY A 258 5.37 -27.80 -10.83
C GLY A 258 5.10 -27.52 -9.36
N MET A 259 4.06 -28.10 -8.75
CA MET A 259 3.84 -27.99 -7.30
C MET A 259 4.82 -28.88 -6.52
N PRO A 260 5.03 -28.61 -5.21
CA PRO A 260 5.62 -29.58 -4.30
C PRO A 260 4.93 -30.93 -4.38
N ASP A 261 5.66 -32.00 -4.14
CA ASP A 261 5.09 -33.34 -4.17
C ASP A 261 4.11 -33.57 -3.02
N PRO A 262 2.87 -33.95 -3.31
CA PRO A 262 1.86 -34.18 -2.28
C PRO A 262 2.22 -35.43 -1.45
N PHE A 263 1.74 -35.44 -0.22
CA PHE A 263 1.86 -36.59 0.67
C PHE A 263 0.58 -37.41 0.65
N LEU A 264 0.73 -38.70 0.51
CA LEU A 264 -0.33 -39.66 0.71
C LEU A 264 -0.17 -40.31 2.10
N LEU A 265 -1.04 -39.85 3.01
CA LEU A 265 -1.09 -40.32 4.39
C LEU A 265 -2.08 -41.46 4.48
N ARG A 266 -1.60 -42.66 4.77
CA ARG A 266 -2.43 -43.84 4.97
C ARG A 266 -3.09 -43.81 6.35
N ALA A 267 -4.24 -44.46 6.46
CA ALA A 267 -4.95 -44.58 7.74
C ALA A 267 -4.13 -45.25 8.85
N ASN A 268 -3.14 -46.09 8.47
CA ASN A 268 -2.22 -46.73 9.40
C ASN A 268 -1.05 -45.83 9.86
N GLY A 269 -1.01 -44.56 9.43
CA GLY A 269 0.06 -43.60 9.76
C GLY A 269 1.27 -43.61 8.83
N THR A 270 1.29 -44.47 7.81
CA THR A 270 2.37 -44.46 6.80
C THR A 270 2.20 -43.26 5.89
N LEU A 271 3.28 -42.55 5.59
CA LEU A 271 3.32 -41.46 4.61
C LEU A 271 4.10 -41.96 3.38
N GLU A 272 3.48 -41.77 2.23
CA GLU A 272 4.04 -42.13 0.93
C GLU A 272 4.14 -40.85 0.08
N THR A 273 5.22 -40.70 -0.67
CA THR A 273 5.36 -39.69 -1.72
C THR A 273 4.92 -40.29 -3.05
N LEU A 274 4.25 -39.49 -3.89
CA LEU A 274 3.80 -39.96 -5.19
C LEU A 274 4.91 -39.81 -6.22
N ASP A 275 5.12 -40.85 -7.02
CA ASP A 275 6.03 -40.82 -8.17
C ASP A 275 5.27 -40.35 -9.41
N PHE A 276 5.62 -39.14 -9.89
CA PHE A 276 5.01 -38.55 -11.06
C PHE A 276 5.86 -38.85 -12.31
N ARG A 277 5.18 -39.36 -13.34
CA ARG A 277 5.76 -39.59 -14.66
C ARG A 277 5.36 -38.45 -15.60
N GLY A 278 6.10 -38.27 -16.70
CA GLY A 278 5.86 -37.22 -17.68
C GLY A 278 6.43 -35.86 -17.31
N ASP A 279 6.00 -34.86 -18.04
CA ASP A 279 6.46 -33.50 -17.81
C ASP A 279 5.82 -32.90 -16.54
N ARG A 280 6.63 -32.16 -15.79
CA ARG A 280 6.20 -31.47 -14.55
C ARG A 280 6.38 -29.94 -14.67
N PHE A 281 6.50 -29.43 -15.90
CA PHE A 281 6.60 -27.97 -16.08
C PHE A 281 5.32 -27.29 -15.60
N PRO A 282 5.40 -26.13 -14.91
CA PRO A 282 4.25 -25.33 -14.60
C PRO A 282 3.43 -24.98 -15.86
N LEU A 283 2.14 -24.82 -15.69
CA LEU A 283 1.22 -24.47 -16.77
C LEU A 283 1.55 -23.08 -17.31
N GLY A 284 1.46 -22.91 -18.62
CA GLY A 284 1.83 -21.67 -19.32
C GLY A 284 3.33 -21.51 -19.58
N ALA A 285 4.20 -22.28 -18.89
CA ALA A 285 5.64 -22.16 -19.06
C ALA A 285 6.15 -22.78 -20.38
N ARG A 286 5.51 -23.85 -20.86
CA ARG A 286 5.92 -24.59 -22.05
C ARG A 286 4.71 -25.14 -22.81
N LYS A 287 4.58 -24.74 -24.09
CA LYS A 287 3.41 -25.08 -24.92
C LYS A 287 3.25 -26.58 -25.14
N MET A 288 4.35 -27.30 -25.33
CA MET A 288 4.33 -28.75 -25.58
C MET A 288 4.81 -29.48 -24.33
N SER A 289 3.92 -29.65 -23.36
CA SER A 289 4.15 -30.45 -22.16
C SER A 289 3.24 -31.67 -22.19
N ALA A 290 3.82 -32.85 -21.95
CA ALA A 290 3.11 -34.11 -21.89
C ALA A 290 2.85 -34.48 -20.43
N TYR A 291 1.78 -33.98 -19.89
CA TYR A 291 1.36 -34.30 -18.51
C TYR A 291 0.85 -35.75 -18.46
N ALA A 292 1.24 -36.47 -17.41
CA ALA A 292 0.79 -37.82 -17.17
C ALA A 292 0.13 -37.91 -15.78
N ALA A 293 -0.95 -38.66 -15.70
CA ALA A 293 -1.62 -38.92 -14.44
C ALA A 293 -0.95 -40.10 -13.70
N THR A 294 -0.74 -39.89 -12.41
CA THR A 294 -0.42 -40.96 -11.48
C THR A 294 -1.71 -41.47 -10.85
N SER A 295 -2.03 -42.74 -11.05
CA SER A 295 -3.21 -43.35 -10.46
C SER A 295 -2.89 -43.84 -9.04
N ILE A 296 -3.72 -43.46 -8.10
CA ILE A 296 -3.67 -43.84 -6.70
C ILE A 296 -5.02 -44.41 -6.25
N ARG A 297 -5.00 -45.12 -5.16
CA ARG A 297 -6.22 -45.60 -4.50
C ARG A 297 -6.16 -45.21 -3.02
N LEU A 298 -7.19 -44.46 -2.58
CA LEU A 298 -7.39 -44.11 -1.17
C LEU A 298 -8.31 -45.17 -0.55
N ALA A 299 -7.87 -45.80 0.53
CA ALA A 299 -8.76 -46.54 1.43
C ALA A 299 -9.50 -45.57 2.37
N PRO A 300 -10.61 -45.95 3.00
CA PRO A 300 -11.23 -45.14 4.03
C PRO A 300 -10.24 -44.72 5.13
N GLY A 301 -10.18 -43.43 5.44
CA GLY A 301 -9.22 -42.82 6.36
C GLY A 301 -7.88 -42.41 5.73
N ASP A 302 -7.60 -42.78 4.47
CA ASP A 302 -6.44 -42.26 3.74
C ASP A 302 -6.65 -40.79 3.35
N ARG A 303 -5.56 -40.01 3.34
CA ARG A 303 -5.56 -38.58 3.05
C ARG A 303 -4.51 -38.24 2.01
N LEU A 304 -4.90 -37.43 1.04
CA LEU A 304 -3.99 -36.78 0.09
C LEU A 304 -3.80 -35.33 0.51
N LEU A 305 -2.57 -34.93 0.87
CA LEU A 305 -2.20 -33.60 1.30
C LEU A 305 -1.38 -32.92 0.21
N ALA A 306 -1.94 -31.83 -0.35
CA ALA A 306 -1.28 -30.94 -1.29
C ALA A 306 -0.96 -29.60 -0.61
N PHE A 307 0.15 -28.98 -0.99
CA PHE A 307 0.57 -27.68 -0.43
C PHE A 307 1.42 -26.90 -1.44
N SER A 308 1.43 -25.57 -1.30
CA SER A 308 2.31 -24.69 -2.08
C SER A 308 3.72 -24.61 -1.48
N ASP A 309 4.65 -24.06 -2.24
CA ASP A 309 6.06 -23.94 -1.86
C ASP A 309 6.29 -23.00 -0.67
N GLY A 310 5.39 -22.03 -0.42
CA GLY A 310 5.43 -21.18 0.78
C GLY A 310 5.49 -21.98 2.09
N LEU A 311 5.13 -23.27 2.08
CA LEU A 311 5.23 -24.13 3.25
C LEU A 311 6.67 -24.62 3.50
N PRO A 312 7.35 -25.33 2.58
CA PRO A 312 8.74 -25.73 2.77
C PRO A 312 9.72 -24.53 2.73
N GLU A 313 9.35 -23.41 2.11
CA GLU A 313 10.15 -22.20 2.02
C GLU A 313 9.95 -21.25 3.22
N ALA A 314 9.00 -21.52 4.11
CA ALA A 314 8.88 -20.78 5.36
C ALA A 314 10.22 -20.76 6.10
N ILE A 315 10.60 -19.60 6.66
CA ILE A 315 11.93 -19.40 7.26
C ILE A 315 11.88 -19.67 8.75
N LEU A 316 12.82 -20.49 9.21
CA LEU A 316 13.08 -20.75 10.62
C LEU A 316 14.60 -20.67 10.87
N ASP A 317 15.02 -19.85 11.84
CA ASP A 317 16.44 -19.64 12.16
C ASP A 317 17.30 -19.30 10.92
N GLU A 318 16.78 -18.39 10.07
CA GLU A 318 17.40 -17.96 8.80
C GLU A 318 17.54 -19.02 7.71
N ALA A 319 16.95 -20.21 7.89
CA ALA A 319 16.94 -21.28 6.91
C ALA A 319 15.51 -21.72 6.54
N PRO A 320 15.28 -22.26 5.33
CA PRO A 320 13.98 -22.84 5.00
C PRO A 320 13.63 -24.00 5.93
N VAL A 321 12.33 -24.12 6.23
CA VAL A 321 11.77 -25.24 7.01
C VAL A 321 12.09 -26.58 6.36
N GLY A 322 12.00 -26.64 5.03
CA GLY A 322 12.33 -27.80 4.23
C GLY A 322 11.29 -28.90 4.28
N TYR A 323 11.39 -29.81 3.34
CA TYR A 323 10.40 -30.90 3.16
C TYR A 323 10.37 -31.91 4.31
N GLU A 324 11.50 -32.22 4.94
CA GLU A 324 11.57 -33.19 6.06
C GLU A 324 10.71 -32.71 7.26
N ARG A 325 10.74 -31.40 7.57
CA ARG A 325 9.96 -30.89 8.67
C ARG A 325 8.47 -30.79 8.31
N VAL A 326 8.16 -30.44 7.05
CA VAL A 326 6.79 -30.47 6.53
C VAL A 326 6.21 -31.86 6.63
N GLU A 327 6.99 -32.93 6.25
CA GLU A 327 6.61 -34.30 6.40
C GLU A 327 6.35 -34.69 7.86
N ALA A 328 7.23 -34.30 8.78
CA ALA A 328 7.05 -34.55 10.21
C ALA A 328 5.77 -33.94 10.77
N LEU A 329 5.41 -32.70 10.34
CA LEU A 329 4.17 -32.05 10.70
C LEU A 329 2.96 -32.77 10.08
N ALA A 330 3.05 -33.17 8.80
CA ALA A 330 1.98 -33.87 8.11
C ALA A 330 1.64 -35.23 8.79
N ARG A 331 2.63 -35.96 9.29
CA ARG A 331 2.40 -37.21 10.04
C ARG A 331 1.61 -37.03 11.33
N GLN A 332 1.71 -35.86 11.97
CA GLN A 332 1.07 -35.59 13.24
C GLN A 332 -0.31 -34.94 13.07
N ALA A 333 -0.52 -34.24 11.95
CA ALA A 333 -1.75 -33.51 11.69
C ALA A 333 -2.93 -34.45 11.37
N ARG A 334 -4.09 -34.18 11.98
CA ARG A 334 -5.34 -34.87 11.66
C ARG A 334 -6.14 -34.19 10.57
N ASP A 335 -6.01 -32.90 10.47
CA ASP A 335 -6.68 -32.01 9.51
C ASP A 335 -5.77 -30.86 9.12
N VAL A 336 -6.22 -30.03 8.18
CA VAL A 336 -5.46 -28.89 7.69
C VAL A 336 -5.26 -27.82 8.78
N ASP A 337 -6.23 -27.61 9.66
CA ASP A 337 -6.11 -26.62 10.72
C ASP A 337 -5.03 -27.01 11.72
N GLY A 338 -5.06 -28.26 12.20
CA GLY A 338 -4.02 -28.80 13.07
C GLY A 338 -2.63 -28.78 12.43
N PHE A 339 -2.54 -28.96 11.11
CA PHE A 339 -1.30 -28.86 10.37
C PHE A 339 -0.75 -27.43 10.32
N VAL A 340 -1.60 -26.47 9.97
CA VAL A 340 -1.23 -25.05 9.89
C VAL A 340 -0.92 -24.48 11.28
N ASP A 341 -1.70 -24.86 12.28
CA ASP A 341 -1.47 -24.44 13.67
C ASP A 341 -0.17 -24.99 14.23
N ALA A 342 0.16 -26.25 13.93
CA ALA A 342 1.43 -26.84 14.33
C ALA A 342 2.63 -26.15 13.68
N LEU A 343 2.50 -25.74 12.40
CA LEU A 343 3.51 -24.92 11.73
C LEU A 343 3.68 -23.57 12.42
N ARG A 344 2.58 -22.85 12.66
CA ARG A 344 2.59 -21.53 13.29
C ARG A 344 3.05 -21.54 14.74
N ALA A 345 2.88 -22.66 15.43
CA ALA A 345 3.35 -22.84 16.80
C ALA A 345 4.86 -22.97 16.91
N ILE A 346 5.60 -23.13 15.82
CA ILE A 346 7.06 -23.17 15.83
C ILE A 346 7.58 -21.77 16.15
N PRO A 347 8.29 -21.57 17.30
CA PRO A 347 8.81 -20.26 17.65
C PRO A 347 9.79 -19.74 16.61
N GLY A 348 9.61 -18.47 16.20
CA GLY A 348 10.51 -17.81 15.24
C GLY A 348 10.23 -18.13 13.77
N ILE A 349 9.19 -18.91 13.46
CA ILE A 349 8.82 -19.16 12.07
C ILE A 349 8.29 -17.89 11.39
N ARG A 350 8.70 -17.71 10.16
CA ARG A 350 8.28 -16.60 9.30
C ARG A 350 7.80 -17.15 7.95
N ILE A 351 6.60 -16.76 7.56
CA ILE A 351 5.99 -17.15 6.28
C ILE A 351 5.99 -15.91 5.41
N ASP A 352 6.89 -15.86 4.44
CA ASP A 352 7.15 -14.70 3.59
C ASP A 352 6.47 -14.83 2.20
N ASP A 353 5.86 -15.99 1.90
CA ASP A 353 5.11 -16.25 0.67
C ASP A 353 3.69 -16.74 0.92
N ASP A 354 2.89 -16.80 -0.14
CA ASP A 354 1.55 -17.34 -0.07
C ASP A 354 1.61 -18.81 0.35
N LEU A 355 0.71 -19.22 1.22
CA LEU A 355 0.63 -20.57 1.76
C LEU A 355 -0.73 -21.15 1.47
N THR A 356 -0.77 -22.22 0.69
CA THR A 356 -2.01 -22.97 0.45
C THR A 356 -1.79 -24.44 0.84
N VAL A 357 -2.74 -24.96 1.60
CA VAL A 357 -2.79 -26.37 2.00
C VAL A 357 -4.17 -26.91 1.71
N LEU A 358 -4.23 -28.06 1.07
CA LEU A 358 -5.46 -28.79 0.74
C LEU A 358 -5.31 -30.25 1.13
N MET A 359 -6.30 -30.80 1.82
CA MET A 359 -6.37 -32.21 2.20
C MET A 359 -7.66 -32.83 1.68
N LEU A 360 -7.54 -33.87 0.91
CA LEU A 360 -8.65 -34.77 0.55
C LEU A 360 -8.55 -36.02 1.43
N GLU A 361 -9.56 -36.28 2.22
CA GLU A 361 -9.73 -37.49 3.02
C GLU A 361 -10.84 -38.36 2.42
N ARG A 362 -10.59 -39.65 2.25
CA ARG A 362 -11.67 -40.59 1.97
C ARG A 362 -12.33 -41.00 3.27
N THR A 363 -13.64 -40.73 3.38
CA THR A 363 -14.45 -41.11 4.55
C THR A 363 -15.13 -42.47 4.33
N ILE A 364 -15.61 -43.05 5.40
CA ILE A 364 -16.48 -44.24 5.32
C ILE A 364 -17.85 -43.76 4.88
N SER A 365 -18.41 -44.33 3.82
CA SER A 365 -19.78 -44.09 3.37
C SER A 365 -20.77 -44.76 4.28
#